data_2ea760300358893eca20caccd2316c63
#
_entry.id   2ea760300358893eca20caccd2316c63
#
_cell.length_a   1.000
_cell.length_b   1.000
_cell.length_c   1.000
_cell.angle_alpha   90.00
_cell.angle_beta   90.00
_cell.angle_gamma   90.00
#
_symmetry.space_group_name_H-M   'P 1'
#
loop_
_entity.id
_entity.type
_entity.pdbx_description
1 polymer ?
#
loop_
_entity_poly.entity_id
_entity_poly.type
_entity_poly.pdbx_seq_one_letter_code
_entity_poly.pdbx_strand_id
1 'polypeptide(L)'
;MENCGISRWDDPDRINAQLRELTSQPIWEVDDQYYETEVLPYYEEKCTASKAVYEEAKTYIPGGVQHNLAFNKPFPVCFEKAEGAYLYDKDGNRYIDFLQAGGPTILGSNYPIIRDAVFELLNTCGPVTGLLHEAELLIAKQINHCMPNVEMFRMLGSGTESVMAALRVARIATGKKRIIKIGGAYHGWSDQMVYGQIGRAHV
;
A
#
# COMPACT_ATOMS: atom_id res chain seq x y z
N MET A 1 11.57 -14.01 28.30
CA MET A 1 10.94 -13.33 27.13
C MET A 1 10.26 -12.10 27.70
N GLU A 2 10.94 -10.99 27.66
CA GLU A 2 10.38 -9.69 28.05
C GLU A 2 9.28 -9.33 27.06
N ASN A 3 8.17 -8.86 27.62
CA ASN A 3 6.96 -8.46 26.93
C ASN A 3 7.28 -7.55 25.74
N CYS A 4 7.30 -8.08 24.54
CA CYS A 4 7.12 -7.26 23.34
C CYS A 4 5.76 -6.60 23.49
N GLY A 5 5.71 -5.28 23.66
CA GLY A 5 4.51 -4.49 23.96
C GLY A 5 3.36 -4.60 22.96
N ILE A 6 2.96 -5.81 22.67
CA ILE A 6 1.70 -6.12 21.99
C ILE A 6 0.62 -5.73 22.97
N SER A 7 -0.11 -4.68 22.62
CA SER A 7 -1.28 -4.24 23.36
C SER A 7 -2.14 -5.43 23.71
N ARG A 8 -2.42 -5.60 25.01
CA ARG A 8 -3.40 -6.59 25.44
C ARG A 8 -4.72 -6.22 24.75
N TRP A 9 -5.28 -7.17 24.03
CA TRP A 9 -6.61 -7.00 23.46
C TRP A 9 -7.56 -6.69 24.61
N ASP A 10 -8.36 -5.68 24.42
CA ASP A 10 -9.41 -5.32 25.35
C ASP A 10 -10.46 -6.42 25.37
N ASP A 11 -11.29 -6.45 26.45
CA ASP A 11 -12.37 -7.42 26.56
C ASP A 11 -13.25 -7.39 25.29
N PRO A 12 -13.41 -8.52 24.60
CA PRO A 12 -14.23 -8.61 23.40
C PRO A 12 -15.68 -8.13 23.59
N ASP A 13 -16.25 -8.37 24.77
CA ASP A 13 -17.62 -7.93 25.07
C ASP A 13 -17.71 -6.40 25.19
N ARG A 14 -16.69 -5.77 25.77
CA ARG A 14 -16.58 -4.32 25.82
C ARG A 14 -16.41 -3.73 24.42
N ILE A 15 -15.53 -4.28 23.58
CA ILE A 15 -15.34 -3.86 22.20
C ILE A 15 -16.64 -3.98 21.42
N ASN A 16 -17.33 -5.12 21.52
CA ASN A 16 -18.59 -5.34 20.83
C ASN A 16 -19.72 -4.42 21.31
N ALA A 17 -19.74 -4.07 22.61
CA ALA A 17 -20.69 -3.08 23.13
C ALA A 17 -20.44 -1.70 22.55
N GLN A 18 -19.18 -1.25 22.52
CA GLN A 18 -18.80 0.04 21.92
C GLN A 18 -19.10 0.07 20.41
N LEU A 19 -18.85 -1.02 19.68
CA LEU A 19 -19.20 -1.12 18.27
C LEU A 19 -20.70 -1.05 18.04
N ARG A 20 -21.52 -1.72 18.86
CA ARG A 20 -22.98 -1.62 18.78
C ARG A 20 -23.48 -0.21 19.06
N GLU A 21 -22.90 0.47 20.05
CA GLU A 21 -23.22 1.87 20.34
C GLU A 21 -22.87 2.77 19.16
N LEU A 22 -21.66 2.64 18.62
CA LEU A 22 -21.20 3.42 17.47
C LEU A 22 -22.08 3.19 16.22
N THR A 23 -22.41 1.94 15.93
CA THR A 23 -23.25 1.59 14.76
C THR A 23 -24.74 1.91 14.94
N SER A 24 -25.20 2.20 16.17
CA SER A 24 -26.56 2.69 16.42
C SER A 24 -26.72 4.18 16.20
N GLN A 25 -25.61 4.93 16.10
CA GLN A 25 -25.65 6.36 15.80
C GLN A 25 -26.00 6.57 14.32
N PRO A 26 -26.68 7.68 13.97
CA PRO A 26 -26.91 8.03 12.58
C PRO A 26 -25.56 8.09 11.82
N ILE A 27 -25.53 7.54 10.62
CA ILE A 27 -24.37 7.71 9.73
C ILE A 27 -24.27 9.20 9.40
N TRP A 28 -23.08 9.75 9.60
CA TRP A 28 -22.80 11.10 9.14
C TRP A 28 -22.85 11.13 7.62
N GLU A 29 -23.83 11.80 7.07
CA GLU A 29 -23.99 11.96 5.63
C GLU A 29 -23.27 13.23 5.20
N VAL A 30 -22.42 13.10 4.19
CA VAL A 30 -21.86 14.26 3.49
C VAL A 30 -22.96 14.84 2.62
N ASP A 31 -23.19 16.14 2.71
CA ASP A 31 -24.12 16.86 1.82
C ASP A 31 -23.72 16.54 0.35
N ASP A 32 -24.70 16.12 -0.46
CA ASP A 32 -24.50 15.83 -1.88
C ASP A 32 -23.89 17.03 -2.63
N GLN A 33 -24.14 18.24 -2.17
CA GLN A 33 -23.58 19.45 -2.74
C GLN A 33 -22.14 19.73 -2.31
N TYR A 34 -21.63 19.08 -1.24
CA TYR A 34 -20.28 19.33 -0.72
C TYR A 34 -19.19 19.14 -1.78
N TYR A 35 -19.37 18.15 -2.64
CA TYR A 35 -18.43 17.92 -3.74
C TYR A 35 -18.38 19.10 -4.70
N GLU A 36 -19.54 19.66 -5.07
CA GLU A 36 -19.66 20.77 -6.02
C GLU A 36 -19.25 22.11 -5.41
N THR A 37 -19.52 22.31 -4.11
CA THR A 37 -19.30 23.62 -3.44
C THR A 37 -17.92 23.76 -2.84
N GLU A 38 -17.29 22.65 -2.41
CA GLU A 38 -16.01 22.69 -1.69
C GLU A 38 -14.90 21.96 -2.44
N VAL A 39 -15.15 20.74 -2.95
CA VAL A 39 -14.10 19.92 -3.54
C VAL A 39 -13.70 20.43 -4.92
N LEU A 40 -14.65 20.60 -5.83
CA LEU A 40 -14.35 21.05 -7.19
C LEU A 40 -13.68 22.43 -7.20
N PRO A 41 -14.18 23.47 -6.49
CA PRO A 41 -13.52 24.77 -6.46
C PRO A 41 -12.09 24.71 -5.92
N TYR A 42 -11.85 23.91 -4.88
CA TYR A 42 -10.50 23.70 -4.37
C TYR A 42 -9.55 23.14 -5.44
N TYR A 43 -9.97 22.08 -6.14
CA TYR A 43 -9.15 21.47 -7.18
C TYR A 43 -8.91 22.42 -8.36
N GLU A 44 -9.91 23.18 -8.76
CA GLU A 44 -9.79 24.14 -9.87
C GLU A 44 -8.90 25.33 -9.53
N GLU A 45 -8.92 25.77 -8.29
CA GLU A 45 -8.08 26.88 -7.83
C GLU A 45 -6.66 26.44 -7.46
N LYS A 46 -6.52 25.32 -6.73
CA LYS A 46 -5.27 24.93 -6.06
C LYS A 46 -4.47 23.84 -6.78
N CYS A 47 -5.03 23.15 -7.78
CA CYS A 47 -4.38 21.99 -8.40
C CYS A 47 -4.28 22.13 -9.93
N THR A 48 -4.00 23.33 -10.43
CA THR A 48 -3.99 23.64 -11.88
C THR A 48 -2.86 22.96 -12.63
N ALA A 49 -1.66 22.90 -12.04
CA ALA A 49 -0.52 22.20 -12.64
C ALA A 49 -0.74 20.68 -12.64
N SER A 50 -1.32 20.14 -11.57
CA SER A 50 -1.74 18.73 -11.50
C SER A 50 -2.73 18.39 -12.61
N LYS A 51 -3.73 19.25 -12.84
CA LYS A 51 -4.70 19.09 -13.92
C LYS A 51 -4.03 19.05 -15.30
N ALA A 52 -3.10 19.96 -15.57
CA ALA A 52 -2.37 19.99 -16.83
C ALA A 52 -1.58 18.70 -17.09
N VAL A 53 -0.87 18.20 -16.09
CA VAL A 53 -0.14 16.92 -16.17
C VAL A 53 -1.10 15.76 -16.44
N TYR A 54 -2.24 15.73 -15.77
CA TYR A 54 -3.22 14.67 -15.97
C TYR A 54 -3.83 14.68 -17.37
N GLU A 55 -4.19 15.86 -17.88
CA GLU A 55 -4.73 15.99 -19.23
C GLU A 55 -3.71 15.51 -20.29
N GLU A 56 -2.45 15.85 -20.15
CA GLU A 56 -1.39 15.33 -21.01
C GLU A 56 -1.21 13.81 -20.83
N ALA A 57 -1.18 13.33 -19.60
CA ALA A 57 -0.99 11.91 -19.29
C ALA A 57 -2.04 11.00 -19.93
N LYS A 58 -3.30 11.45 -20.06
CA LYS A 58 -4.36 10.69 -20.72
C LYS A 58 -4.08 10.37 -22.20
N THR A 59 -3.19 11.11 -22.85
CA THR A 59 -2.80 10.83 -24.25
C THR A 59 -1.84 9.64 -24.38
N TYR A 60 -1.15 9.29 -23.30
CA TYR A 60 -0.11 8.25 -23.29
C TYR A 60 -0.40 7.10 -22.33
N ILE A 61 -1.23 7.33 -21.31
CA ILE A 61 -1.49 6.37 -20.24
C ILE A 61 -3.00 6.11 -20.18
N PRO A 62 -3.46 4.86 -20.29
CA PRO A 62 -4.88 4.53 -20.12
C PRO A 62 -5.42 5.04 -18.77
N GLY A 63 -6.42 5.93 -18.79
CA GLY A 63 -6.95 6.57 -17.59
C GLY A 63 -6.04 7.65 -16.97
N GLY A 64 -4.91 8.00 -17.62
CA GLY A 64 -4.00 9.07 -17.19
C GLY A 64 -3.12 8.73 -15.98
N VAL A 65 -3.19 7.51 -15.45
CA VAL A 65 -2.41 7.07 -14.28
C VAL A 65 -1.90 5.64 -14.46
N GLN A 66 -0.72 5.34 -13.91
CA GLN A 66 -0.13 4.00 -13.97
C GLN A 66 -0.68 3.05 -12.89
N HIS A 67 -1.26 3.59 -11.83
CA HIS A 67 -1.76 2.77 -10.72
C HIS A 67 -3.17 3.21 -10.32
N ASN A 68 -4.06 2.24 -10.14
CA ASN A 68 -5.47 2.50 -9.82
C ASN A 68 -5.69 3.29 -8.51
N LEU A 69 -4.77 3.21 -7.54
CA LEU A 69 -4.84 4.01 -6.32
C LEU A 69 -4.69 5.53 -6.59
N ALA A 70 -4.05 5.90 -7.70
CA ALA A 70 -3.91 7.28 -8.10
C ALA A 70 -5.13 7.82 -8.88
N PHE A 71 -6.07 6.95 -9.26
CA PHE A 71 -7.26 7.33 -10.01
C PHE A 71 -8.31 7.95 -9.09
N ASN A 72 -8.31 9.27 -8.99
CA ASN A 72 -9.21 10.03 -8.12
C ASN A 72 -10.01 11.06 -8.91
N LYS A 73 -11.18 11.43 -8.39
CA LYS A 73 -12.02 12.51 -8.91
C LYS A 73 -11.75 13.82 -8.16
N PRO A 74 -11.81 14.96 -8.82
CA PRO A 74 -12.11 15.20 -10.25
C PRO A 74 -10.98 14.76 -11.18
N PHE A 75 -9.72 14.82 -10.71
CA PHE A 75 -8.52 14.33 -11.35
C PHE A 75 -7.46 14.00 -10.29
N PRO A 76 -6.46 13.16 -10.59
CA PRO A 76 -5.38 12.87 -9.67
C PRO A 76 -4.47 14.08 -9.45
N VAL A 77 -4.05 14.28 -8.20
CA VAL A 77 -3.04 15.29 -7.83
C VAL A 77 -1.66 14.77 -8.21
N CYS A 78 -0.85 15.61 -8.84
CA CYS A 78 0.51 15.27 -9.24
C CYS A 78 1.50 15.68 -8.13
N PHE A 79 2.05 14.70 -7.42
CA PHE A 79 3.01 14.94 -6.36
C PHE A 79 4.44 15.05 -6.90
N GLU A 80 5.21 16.00 -6.37
CA GLU A 80 6.63 16.23 -6.67
C GLU A 80 7.56 15.75 -5.54
N LYS A 81 7.08 15.82 -4.30
CA LYS A 81 7.92 15.55 -3.13
C LYS A 81 7.13 14.80 -2.07
N ALA A 82 7.82 13.88 -1.41
CA ALA A 82 7.35 13.22 -0.19
C ALA A 82 8.44 13.32 0.89
N GLU A 83 8.09 13.78 2.09
CA GLU A 83 9.03 13.97 3.19
C GLU A 83 8.37 13.76 4.54
N GLY A 84 8.88 12.82 5.32
CA GLY A 84 8.27 12.44 6.59
C GLY A 84 6.81 12.02 6.40
N ALA A 85 5.90 12.70 7.09
CA ALA A 85 4.46 12.45 7.04
C ALA A 85 3.73 13.32 5.98
N TYR A 86 4.45 13.98 5.09
CA TYR A 86 3.85 14.94 4.18
C TYR A 86 4.15 14.63 2.70
N LEU A 87 3.14 14.92 1.87
CA LEU A 87 3.26 14.97 0.42
C LEU A 87 3.14 16.43 -0.04
N TYR A 88 3.84 16.77 -1.10
CA TYR A 88 3.80 18.09 -1.72
C TYR A 88 3.50 17.91 -3.21
N ASP A 89 2.48 18.60 -3.68
CA ASP A 89 2.11 18.54 -5.08
C ASP A 89 2.89 19.55 -5.95
N LYS A 90 2.66 19.44 -7.25
CA LYS A 90 3.27 20.31 -8.25
C LYS A 90 2.79 21.76 -8.17
N ASP A 91 1.69 22.00 -7.51
CA ASP A 91 1.10 23.32 -7.27
C ASP A 91 1.60 23.95 -5.95
N GLY A 92 2.43 23.23 -5.16
CA GLY A 92 3.00 23.67 -3.89
C GLY A 92 2.11 23.44 -2.68
N ASN A 93 1.00 22.75 -2.82
CA ASN A 93 0.17 22.40 -1.69
C ASN A 93 0.79 21.26 -0.87
N ARG A 94 0.56 21.27 0.44
CA ARG A 94 1.04 20.25 1.38
C ARG A 94 -0.11 19.43 1.92
N TYR A 95 0.05 18.12 1.91
CA TYR A 95 -0.93 17.14 2.38
C TYR A 95 -0.31 16.23 3.45
N ILE A 96 -1.14 15.74 4.38
CA ILE A 96 -0.73 14.67 5.28
C ILE A 96 -0.86 13.35 4.53
N ASP A 97 0.21 12.55 4.53
CA ASP A 97 0.27 11.25 3.84
C ASP A 97 -0.39 10.15 4.66
N PHE A 98 -1.68 9.94 4.47
CA PHE A 98 -2.39 8.79 5.03
C PHE A 98 -2.30 7.52 4.15
N LEU A 99 -1.78 7.64 2.93
CA LEU A 99 -1.62 6.48 2.04
C LEU A 99 -0.33 5.71 2.32
N GLN A 100 0.76 6.41 2.65
CA GLN A 100 2.06 5.83 2.96
C GLN A 100 2.54 4.81 1.91
N ALA A 101 2.41 5.15 0.63
CA ALA A 101 2.71 4.27 -0.51
C ALA A 101 1.96 2.90 -0.47
N GLY A 102 0.78 2.86 0.16
CA GLY A 102 0.03 1.63 0.41
C GLY A 102 0.47 0.86 1.65
N GLY A 103 1.22 1.51 2.56
CA GLY A 103 1.63 1.01 3.87
C GLY A 103 3.13 0.80 4.11
N PRO A 104 4.02 0.70 3.08
CA PRO A 104 5.43 0.38 3.35
C PRO A 104 6.25 1.51 3.99
N THR A 105 5.83 2.79 3.88
CA THR A 105 6.59 3.93 4.41
C THR A 105 6.28 4.27 5.87
N ILE A 106 6.23 3.26 6.75
CA ILE A 106 5.87 3.42 8.17
C ILE A 106 6.79 4.35 8.97
N LEU A 107 8.03 4.57 8.52
CA LEU A 107 8.97 5.52 9.11
C LEU A 107 8.87 6.93 8.51
N GLY A 108 7.90 7.13 7.62
CA GLY A 108 7.77 8.33 6.81
C GLY A 108 8.57 8.26 5.51
N SER A 109 8.17 9.09 4.57
CA SER A 109 8.80 9.17 3.26
C SER A 109 10.20 9.82 3.36
N ASN A 110 11.12 9.38 2.50
CA ASN A 110 12.48 9.91 2.40
C ASN A 110 13.24 9.88 3.74
N TYR A 111 13.04 8.82 4.54
CA TYR A 111 13.67 8.69 5.85
C TYR A 111 15.22 8.68 5.71
N PRO A 112 15.95 9.61 6.35
CA PRO A 112 17.34 9.87 6.02
C PRO A 112 18.26 8.65 6.17
N ILE A 113 18.12 7.88 7.25
CA ILE A 113 18.96 6.70 7.52
C ILE A 113 18.83 5.66 6.39
N ILE A 114 17.60 5.41 5.94
CA ILE A 114 17.35 4.44 4.85
C ILE A 114 17.85 5.00 3.53
N ARG A 115 17.52 6.26 3.23
CA ARG A 115 17.95 6.92 1.99
C ARG A 115 19.46 6.90 1.84
N ASP A 116 20.17 7.33 2.88
CA ASP A 116 21.62 7.49 2.83
C ASP A 116 22.30 6.11 2.70
N ALA A 117 21.81 5.07 3.41
CA ALA A 117 22.30 3.70 3.26
C ALA A 117 22.06 3.14 1.84
N VAL A 118 20.90 3.45 1.22
CA VAL A 118 20.61 3.05 -0.17
C VAL A 118 21.55 3.74 -1.14
N PHE A 119 21.78 5.03 -0.99
CA PHE A 119 22.74 5.77 -1.84
C PHE A 119 24.17 5.26 -1.67
N GLU A 120 24.61 4.97 -0.45
CA GLU A 120 25.93 4.37 -0.21
C GLU A 120 26.05 3.02 -0.93
N LEU A 121 25.07 2.15 -0.80
CA LEU A 121 25.07 0.85 -1.46
C LEU A 121 25.10 0.96 -2.98
N LEU A 122 24.29 1.85 -3.55
CA LEU A 122 24.27 2.08 -5.00
C LEU A 122 25.59 2.64 -5.52
N ASN A 123 26.24 3.52 -4.77
CA ASN A 123 27.52 4.12 -5.15
C ASN A 123 28.71 3.15 -5.01
N THR A 124 28.65 2.21 -4.08
CA THR A 124 29.77 1.29 -3.78
C THR A 124 29.65 -0.05 -4.48
N CYS A 125 28.46 -0.61 -4.51
CA CYS A 125 28.20 -1.95 -5.03
C CYS A 125 27.46 -1.93 -6.37
N GLY A 126 26.57 -0.97 -6.57
CA GLY A 126 25.64 -0.98 -7.68
C GLY A 126 24.58 -2.11 -7.59
N PRO A 127 23.69 -2.21 -8.57
CA PRO A 127 22.68 -3.26 -8.61
C PRO A 127 23.31 -4.60 -9.03
N VAL A 128 23.29 -5.58 -8.13
CA VAL A 128 23.69 -6.97 -8.43
C VAL A 128 22.41 -7.79 -8.62
N THR A 129 22.05 -8.03 -9.87
CA THR A 129 20.79 -8.69 -10.20
C THR A 129 21.02 -10.15 -10.65
N GLY A 130 20.26 -11.09 -10.06
CA GLY A 130 20.30 -12.50 -10.40
C GLY A 130 21.51 -13.28 -9.86
N LEU A 131 22.36 -12.62 -9.05
CA LEU A 131 23.52 -13.22 -8.39
C LEU A 131 23.36 -13.10 -6.86
N LEU A 132 24.09 -13.94 -6.12
CA LEU A 132 24.06 -13.90 -4.66
C LEU A 132 24.78 -12.65 -4.15
N HIS A 133 24.12 -11.87 -3.30
CA HIS A 133 24.69 -10.75 -2.58
C HIS A 133 24.51 -10.93 -1.07
N GLU A 134 25.49 -10.50 -0.28
CA GLU A 134 25.49 -10.65 1.17
C GLU A 134 24.24 -10.01 1.84
N ALA A 135 23.72 -8.92 1.29
CA ALA A 135 22.51 -8.27 1.79
C ALA A 135 21.30 -9.22 1.81
N GLU A 136 21.21 -10.20 0.90
CA GLU A 136 20.13 -11.23 0.90
C GLU A 136 20.22 -12.10 2.15
N LEU A 137 21.43 -12.51 2.53
CA LEU A 137 21.67 -13.27 3.76
C LEU A 137 21.37 -12.45 5.00
N LEU A 138 21.78 -11.18 5.03
CA LEU A 138 21.55 -10.29 6.17
C LEU A 138 20.06 -10.07 6.42
N ILE A 139 19.28 -9.81 5.38
CA ILE A 139 17.82 -9.63 5.51
C ILE A 139 17.13 -10.95 5.95
N ALA A 140 17.55 -12.10 5.41
CA ALA A 140 16.99 -13.38 5.80
C ALA A 140 17.25 -13.68 7.29
N LYS A 141 18.47 -13.41 7.78
CA LYS A 141 18.80 -13.53 9.21
C LYS A 141 17.95 -12.58 10.07
N GLN A 142 17.75 -11.35 9.62
CA GLN A 142 16.97 -10.36 10.37
C GLN A 142 15.49 -10.76 10.43
N ILE A 143 14.92 -11.27 9.35
CA ILE A 143 13.54 -11.78 9.32
C ILE A 143 13.39 -12.97 10.27
N ASN A 144 14.31 -13.94 10.21
CA ASN A 144 14.30 -15.09 11.12
C ASN A 144 14.42 -14.65 12.59
N HIS A 145 15.26 -13.67 12.89
CA HIS A 145 15.41 -13.11 14.24
C HIS A 145 14.10 -12.49 14.76
N CYS A 146 13.44 -11.67 13.92
CA CYS A 146 12.18 -11.01 14.29
C CYS A 146 10.98 -11.96 14.26
N MET A 147 11.01 -12.99 13.44
CA MET A 147 9.93 -13.93 13.19
C MET A 147 10.47 -15.37 13.23
N PRO A 148 10.76 -15.94 14.40
CA PRO A 148 11.44 -17.24 14.51
C PRO A 148 10.71 -18.43 13.88
N ASN A 149 9.39 -18.28 13.62
CA ASN A 149 8.61 -19.26 12.88
C ASN A 149 8.85 -19.24 11.36
N VAL A 150 9.56 -18.24 10.85
CA VAL A 150 10.02 -18.15 9.47
C VAL A 150 11.44 -18.73 9.39
N GLU A 151 11.56 -20.05 9.28
CA GLU A 151 12.85 -20.76 9.28
C GLU A 151 13.68 -20.43 8.03
N MET A 152 13.03 -20.35 6.88
CA MET A 152 13.64 -20.04 5.60
C MET A 152 12.86 -18.96 4.88
N PHE A 153 13.59 -18.06 4.23
CA PHE A 153 13.01 -16.90 3.57
C PHE A 153 13.50 -16.79 2.13
N ARG A 154 12.58 -16.47 1.23
CA ARG A 154 12.90 -16.11 -0.16
C ARG A 154 12.08 -14.90 -0.57
N MET A 155 12.76 -13.88 -1.08
CA MET A 155 12.14 -12.69 -1.62
C MET A 155 11.68 -12.91 -3.06
N LEU A 156 10.54 -12.35 -3.43
CA LEU A 156 10.01 -12.27 -4.79
C LEU A 156 9.71 -10.82 -5.13
N GLY A 157 9.49 -10.52 -6.41
CA GLY A 157 9.39 -9.16 -6.92
C GLY A 157 8.14 -8.40 -6.48
N SER A 158 7.07 -9.09 -6.06
CA SER A 158 5.81 -8.48 -5.64
C SER A 158 5.02 -9.39 -4.71
N GLY A 159 4.04 -8.80 -3.97
CA GLY A 159 3.10 -9.58 -3.18
C GLY A 159 2.25 -10.55 -4.02
N THR A 160 1.90 -10.17 -5.25
CA THR A 160 1.21 -11.08 -6.19
C THR A 160 2.04 -12.31 -6.51
N GLU A 161 3.33 -12.12 -6.83
CA GLU A 161 4.24 -13.24 -7.09
C GLU A 161 4.47 -14.11 -5.86
N SER A 162 4.59 -13.50 -4.69
CA SER A 162 4.72 -14.23 -3.43
C SER A 162 3.50 -15.09 -3.13
N VAL A 163 2.29 -14.58 -3.35
CA VAL A 163 1.05 -15.34 -3.22
C VAL A 163 0.98 -16.47 -4.25
N MET A 164 1.36 -16.23 -5.50
CA MET A 164 1.41 -17.28 -6.54
C MET A 164 2.38 -18.41 -6.16
N ALA A 165 3.56 -18.06 -5.63
CA ALA A 165 4.53 -19.04 -5.14
C ALA A 165 4.00 -19.82 -3.94
N ALA A 166 3.42 -19.13 -2.95
CA ALA A 166 2.81 -19.76 -1.76
C ALA A 166 1.72 -20.77 -2.13
N LEU A 167 0.85 -20.43 -3.08
CA LEU A 167 -0.19 -21.33 -3.58
C LEU A 167 0.39 -22.58 -4.25
N ARG A 168 1.46 -22.43 -5.03
CA ARG A 168 2.17 -23.59 -5.62
C ARG A 168 2.75 -24.50 -4.56
N VAL A 169 3.47 -23.92 -3.59
CA VAL A 169 4.05 -24.68 -2.49
C VAL A 169 2.97 -25.40 -1.67
N ALA A 170 1.90 -24.71 -1.32
CA ALA A 170 0.78 -25.29 -0.59
C ALA A 170 0.14 -26.47 -1.34
N ARG A 171 -0.07 -26.35 -2.64
CA ARG A 171 -0.61 -27.44 -3.47
C ARG A 171 0.34 -28.63 -3.58
N ILE A 172 1.63 -28.38 -3.74
CA ILE A 172 2.64 -29.45 -3.77
C ILE A 172 2.68 -30.17 -2.42
N ALA A 173 2.75 -29.44 -1.33
CA ALA A 173 2.87 -30.00 0.02
C ALA A 173 1.62 -30.78 0.44
N THR A 174 0.42 -30.35 0.04
CA THR A 174 -0.84 -30.95 0.49
C THR A 174 -1.51 -31.88 -0.52
N GLY A 175 -1.14 -31.82 -1.79
CA GLY A 175 -1.84 -32.48 -2.89
C GLY A 175 -3.23 -31.90 -3.19
N LYS A 176 -3.66 -30.86 -2.47
CA LYS A 176 -5.00 -30.25 -2.59
C LYS A 176 -5.00 -29.17 -3.69
N LYS A 177 -6.12 -29.08 -4.42
CA LYS A 177 -6.27 -28.13 -5.53
C LYS A 177 -7.05 -26.87 -5.15
N ARG A 178 -8.01 -27.00 -4.23
CA ARG A 178 -8.92 -25.92 -3.84
C ARG A 178 -8.24 -24.95 -2.88
N ILE A 179 -8.59 -23.68 -3.01
CA ILE A 179 -8.11 -22.56 -2.18
C ILE A 179 -9.33 -21.92 -1.56
N ILE A 180 -9.21 -21.55 -0.30
CA ILE A 180 -10.17 -20.70 0.40
C ILE A 180 -9.51 -19.34 0.55
N LYS A 181 -10.23 -18.29 0.16
CA LYS A 181 -9.80 -16.90 0.37
C LYS A 181 -10.91 -16.09 1.05
N ILE A 182 -10.50 -15.00 1.71
CA ILE A 182 -11.46 -14.07 2.32
C ILE A 182 -12.00 -13.16 1.22
N GLY A 183 -13.32 -13.11 1.07
CA GLY A 183 -14.00 -12.21 0.14
C GLY A 183 -13.73 -10.74 0.48
N GLY A 184 -13.62 -9.88 -0.52
CA GLY A 184 -13.32 -8.46 -0.34
C GLY A 184 -11.86 -8.12 -0.02
N ALA A 185 -11.06 -9.05 0.49
CA ALA A 185 -9.65 -8.81 0.78
C ALA A 185 -8.78 -8.87 -0.48
N TYR A 186 -7.75 -8.02 -0.53
CA TYR A 186 -6.78 -8.03 -1.62
C TYR A 186 -5.69 -9.07 -1.38
N HIS A 187 -5.54 -10.00 -2.32
CA HIS A 187 -4.53 -11.06 -2.28
C HIS A 187 -3.64 -11.09 -3.54
N GLY A 188 -3.46 -9.98 -4.20
CA GLY A 188 -2.82 -9.88 -5.49
C GLY A 188 -3.83 -9.94 -6.66
N TRP A 189 -3.34 -9.76 -7.87
CA TRP A 189 -4.18 -9.62 -9.07
C TRP A 189 -4.03 -10.78 -10.07
N SER A 190 -3.42 -11.89 -9.63
CA SER A 190 -3.41 -13.11 -10.44
C SER A 190 -4.84 -13.67 -10.58
N ASP A 191 -5.11 -14.36 -11.69
CA ASP A 191 -6.44 -14.92 -12.03
C ASP A 191 -7.04 -15.75 -10.88
N GLN A 192 -6.20 -16.44 -10.12
CA GLN A 192 -6.64 -17.26 -8.99
C GLN A 192 -7.10 -16.44 -7.78
N MET A 193 -6.68 -15.16 -7.68
CA MET A 193 -6.91 -14.31 -6.53
C MET A 193 -7.80 -13.09 -6.80
N VAL A 194 -8.02 -12.73 -8.06
CA VAL A 194 -8.75 -11.51 -8.42
C VAL A 194 -10.25 -11.58 -8.13
N TYR A 195 -10.84 -12.77 -8.11
CA TYR A 195 -12.27 -12.95 -7.88
C TYR A 195 -12.75 -12.49 -6.51
N GLY A 196 -13.89 -11.78 -6.46
CA GLY A 196 -14.52 -11.32 -5.23
C GLY A 196 -13.72 -10.23 -4.50
N GLN A 197 -12.86 -9.50 -5.20
CA GLN A 197 -12.22 -8.29 -4.67
C GLN A 197 -13.11 -7.08 -4.90
N ILE A 198 -13.22 -6.21 -3.88
CA ILE A 198 -13.99 -4.97 -3.98
C ILE A 198 -13.29 -4.01 -4.95
N GLY A 199 -14.09 -3.35 -5.81
CA GLY A 199 -13.60 -2.30 -6.71
C GLY A 199 -12.80 -2.79 -7.91
N ARG A 200 -12.78 -4.09 -8.19
CA ARG A 200 -12.15 -4.64 -9.39
C ARG A 200 -13.18 -5.17 -10.35
N ALA A 201 -13.01 -4.85 -11.63
CA ALA A 201 -13.87 -5.37 -12.68
C ALA A 201 -13.85 -6.91 -12.68
N HIS A 202 -15.00 -7.48 -12.68
CA HIS A 202 -15.15 -8.91 -12.99
C HIS A 202 -15.07 -9.04 -14.51
N VAL A 203 -14.01 -9.62 -15.00
CA VAL A 203 -13.90 -10.08 -16.37
C VAL A 203 -14.41 -11.50 -16.43
#